data_1c63c51a88776759a4a4f81b4284fd3e
#
_entry.id   1c63c51a88776759a4a4f81b4284fd3e
#
_cell.length_a   1.000
_cell.length_b   1.000
_cell.length_c   1.000
_cell.angle_alpha   90.00
_cell.angle_beta   90.00
_cell.angle_gamma   90.00
#
_symmetry.space_group_name_H-M   'P 1'
#
loop_
_entity.id
_entity.type
_entity.pdbx_description
1 polymer ?
#
loop_
_entity_poly.entity_id
_entity_poly.type
_entity_poly.pdbx_seq_one_letter_code
_entity_poly.pdbx_strand_id
1 'polypeptide(L)'
;MIHIKQEAKRITIKGHANYSDSEDIVCAACSSIMYTTVNAIFRFNKTAINYNDDGNVVTIDINSNDETTETLITNMISLYLELASKYPKNIKIESEE
;
A
#
# COMPACT_ATOMS: atom_id res chain seq x y z
N MET A 1 -10.54 10.43 1.01
CA MET A 1 -10.08 9.30 1.85
C MET A 1 -9.33 8.30 1.01
N ILE A 2 -8.19 7.85 1.48
CA ILE A 2 -7.45 6.75 0.85
C ILE A 2 -8.12 5.45 1.28
N HIS A 3 -8.45 4.60 0.31
CA HIS A 3 -8.98 3.27 0.55
C HIS A 3 -7.94 2.23 0.19
N ILE A 4 -7.57 1.41 1.16
CA ILE A 4 -6.63 0.32 1.00
C ILE A 4 -7.40 -0.99 1.20
N LYS A 5 -7.36 -1.85 0.19
CA LYS A 5 -8.02 -3.15 0.25
C LYS A 5 -6.97 -4.24 0.14
N GLN A 6 -6.95 -5.13 1.12
CA GLN A 6 -6.08 -6.29 1.13
C GLN A 6 -6.88 -7.55 0.85
N GLU A 7 -6.54 -8.21 -0.24
CA GLU A 7 -7.03 -9.54 -0.59
C GLU A 7 -5.86 -10.53 -0.51
N ALA A 8 -6.12 -11.81 -0.63
CA ALA A 8 -5.08 -12.84 -0.48
C ALA A 8 -3.88 -12.61 -1.40
N LYS A 9 -4.11 -12.18 -2.65
CA LYS A 9 -3.05 -12.00 -3.65
C LYS A 9 -3.07 -10.63 -4.32
N ARG A 10 -3.82 -9.67 -3.78
CA ARG A 10 -3.90 -8.34 -4.37
C ARG A 10 -4.07 -7.29 -3.29
N ILE A 11 -3.34 -6.20 -3.45
CA ILE A 11 -3.53 -5.00 -2.64
C ILE A 11 -3.91 -3.88 -3.58
N THR A 12 -4.98 -3.16 -3.25
CA THR A 12 -5.48 -2.03 -4.02
C THR A 12 -5.42 -0.80 -3.14
N ILE A 13 -4.86 0.29 -3.67
CA ILE A 13 -4.77 1.58 -2.98
C ILE A 13 -5.37 2.62 -3.90
N LYS A 14 -6.43 3.31 -3.44
CA LYS A 14 -7.10 4.32 -4.26
C LYS A 14 -7.54 5.52 -3.43
N GLY A 15 -7.70 6.65 -4.11
CA GLY A 15 -8.20 7.88 -3.52
C GLY A 15 -7.09 8.78 -3.01
N HIS A 16 -7.52 9.87 -2.39
CA HIS A 16 -6.65 10.88 -1.80
C HIS A 16 -7.02 11.05 -0.34
N ALA A 17 -6.03 11.33 0.50
CA ALA A 17 -6.24 11.47 1.94
C ALA A 17 -7.14 12.65 2.29
N ASN A 18 -7.06 13.73 1.49
CA ASN A 18 -7.80 14.98 1.73
C ASN A 18 -7.52 15.57 3.12
N TYR A 19 -6.27 15.40 3.56
CA TYR A 19 -5.80 15.95 4.83
C TYR A 19 -5.52 17.44 4.70
N SER A 20 -4.98 17.87 3.57
CA SER A 20 -4.65 19.25 3.29
C SER A 20 -4.77 19.53 1.79
N ASP A 21 -5.16 20.77 1.42
CA ASP A 21 -5.25 21.17 0.02
C ASP A 21 -3.88 21.52 -0.59
N SER A 22 -2.88 21.81 0.22
CA SER A 22 -1.56 22.24 -0.25
C SER A 22 -0.47 21.18 -0.03
N GLU A 23 -0.25 20.79 1.21
CA GLU A 23 0.77 19.79 1.56
C GLU A 23 0.10 18.64 2.29
N ASP A 24 -0.24 17.59 1.55
CA ASP A 24 -0.89 16.43 2.14
C ASP A 24 0.15 15.44 2.64
N ILE A 25 0.52 15.57 3.91
CA ILE A 25 1.51 14.70 4.56
C ILE A 25 1.02 13.25 4.67
N VAL A 26 -0.29 13.06 4.72
CA VAL A 26 -0.88 11.72 4.81
C VAL A 26 -0.74 10.98 3.47
N CYS A 27 -1.04 11.67 2.35
CA CYS A 27 -0.80 11.13 1.01
C CYS A 27 0.67 10.83 0.80
N ALA A 28 1.56 11.74 1.20
CA ALA A 28 3.00 11.56 1.05
C ALA A 28 3.50 10.36 1.87
N ALA A 29 3.05 10.22 3.10
CA ALA A 29 3.41 9.09 3.95
C ALA A 29 2.95 7.76 3.35
N CYS A 30 1.70 7.71 2.90
CA CYS A 30 1.12 6.51 2.28
C CYS A 30 1.91 6.11 1.01
N SER A 31 2.21 7.08 0.15
CA SER A 31 3.00 6.85 -1.07
C SER A 31 4.42 6.39 -0.76
N SER A 32 5.06 6.99 0.24
CA SER A 32 6.42 6.60 0.64
C SER A 32 6.48 5.16 1.14
N ILE A 33 5.50 4.76 1.95
CA ILE A 33 5.41 3.37 2.43
C ILE A 33 5.26 2.41 1.24
N MET A 34 4.38 2.72 0.31
CA MET A 34 4.13 1.90 -0.87
C MET A 34 5.37 1.80 -1.76
N TYR A 35 5.97 2.94 -2.14
CA TYR A 35 7.15 2.94 -3.01
C TYR A 35 8.34 2.24 -2.38
N THR A 36 8.56 2.43 -1.08
CA THR A 36 9.64 1.77 -0.35
C THR A 36 9.46 0.25 -0.41
N THR A 37 8.26 -0.22 -0.16
CA THR A 37 7.95 -1.66 -0.16
C THR A 37 8.08 -2.27 -1.56
N VAL A 38 7.46 -1.65 -2.55
CA VAL A 38 7.49 -2.14 -3.95
C VAL A 38 8.93 -2.16 -4.47
N ASN A 39 9.69 -1.11 -4.22
CA ASN A 39 11.08 -1.03 -4.64
C ASN A 39 11.94 -2.11 -3.98
N ALA A 40 11.74 -2.37 -2.69
CA ALA A 40 12.46 -3.40 -1.97
C ALA A 40 12.15 -4.80 -2.52
N ILE A 41 10.88 -5.08 -2.82
CA ILE A 41 10.49 -6.36 -3.41
C ILE A 41 11.12 -6.54 -4.79
N PHE A 42 11.10 -5.51 -5.64
CA PHE A 42 11.70 -5.59 -6.97
C PHE A 42 13.22 -5.78 -6.92
N ARG A 43 13.89 -5.26 -5.92
CA ARG A 43 15.33 -5.50 -5.73
C ARG A 43 15.61 -6.94 -5.31
N PHE A 44 14.69 -7.54 -4.58
CA PHE A 44 14.78 -8.92 -4.16
C PHE A 44 14.40 -9.88 -5.29
N ASN A 45 13.26 -9.64 -5.94
CA ASN A 45 12.75 -10.50 -7.01
C ASN A 45 11.80 -9.71 -7.91
N LYS A 46 12.22 -9.49 -9.15
CA LYS A 46 11.46 -8.67 -10.12
C LYS A 46 10.12 -9.27 -10.53
N THR A 47 9.93 -10.57 -10.32
CA THR A 47 8.71 -11.28 -10.72
C THR A 47 7.80 -11.58 -9.53
N ALA A 48 8.18 -11.19 -8.32
CA ALA A 48 7.41 -11.49 -7.12
C ALA A 48 6.05 -10.79 -7.10
N ILE A 49 5.98 -9.60 -7.67
CA ILE A 49 4.73 -8.82 -7.75
C ILE A 49 4.59 -8.19 -9.13
N ASN A 50 3.34 -7.89 -9.51
CA ASN A 50 3.03 -6.99 -10.60
C ASN A 50 2.50 -5.70 -9.99
N TYR A 51 3.14 -4.58 -10.33
CA TYR A 51 2.77 -3.26 -9.84
C TYR A 51 2.19 -2.45 -10.99
N ASN A 52 1.01 -1.89 -10.78
CA ASN A 52 0.36 -1.02 -11.76
C ASN A 52 -0.20 0.22 -11.07
N ASP A 53 0.09 1.38 -11.64
CA ASP A 53 -0.43 2.66 -11.17
C ASP A 53 -0.98 3.40 -12.39
N ASP A 54 -2.30 3.57 -12.44
CA ASP A 54 -2.97 4.25 -13.57
C ASP A 54 -3.23 5.73 -13.28
N GLY A 55 -2.66 6.26 -12.20
CA GLY A 55 -2.87 7.63 -11.74
C GLY A 55 -4.01 7.77 -10.75
N ASN A 56 -4.92 6.83 -10.67
CA ASN A 56 -6.07 6.84 -9.76
C ASN A 56 -6.05 5.67 -8.79
N VAL A 57 -5.61 4.51 -9.27
CA VAL A 57 -5.59 3.27 -8.48
C VAL A 57 -4.23 2.62 -8.63
N VAL A 58 -3.63 2.25 -7.50
CA VAL A 58 -2.45 1.40 -7.45
C VAL A 58 -2.89 -0.01 -7.16
N THR A 59 -2.43 -0.95 -7.98
CA THR A 59 -2.71 -2.37 -7.81
C THR A 59 -1.40 -3.13 -7.68
N ILE A 60 -1.27 -3.93 -6.63
CA ILE A 60 -0.12 -4.79 -6.41
C ILE A 60 -0.63 -6.22 -6.41
N ASP A 61 -0.32 -6.97 -7.47
CA ASP A 61 -0.65 -8.39 -7.56
C ASP A 61 0.53 -9.21 -7.07
N ILE A 62 0.28 -10.10 -6.13
CA ILE A 62 1.32 -10.91 -5.50
C ILE A 62 1.40 -12.24 -6.23
N ASN A 63 2.52 -12.46 -6.91
CA ASN A 63 2.75 -13.66 -7.72
C ASN A 63 3.53 -14.74 -6.98
N SER A 64 4.30 -14.33 -5.97
CA SER A 64 5.18 -15.21 -5.23
C SER A 64 4.66 -15.43 -3.82
N ASN A 65 4.85 -16.63 -3.30
CA ASN A 65 4.53 -16.94 -1.90
C ASN A 65 5.80 -17.12 -1.05
N ASP A 66 6.92 -16.55 -1.51
CA ASP A 66 8.15 -16.62 -0.72
C ASP A 66 8.05 -15.77 0.55
N GLU A 67 8.81 -16.18 1.55
CA GLU A 67 8.76 -15.57 2.88
C GLU A 67 9.17 -14.09 2.87
N THR A 68 10.15 -13.72 2.05
CA THR A 68 10.63 -12.33 1.98
C THR A 68 9.55 -11.41 1.45
N THR A 69 8.90 -11.78 0.34
CA THR A 69 7.79 -11.00 -0.23
C THR A 69 6.64 -10.88 0.76
N GLU A 70 6.26 -11.98 1.40
CA GLU A 70 5.20 -11.98 2.41
C GLU A 70 5.54 -11.06 3.58
N THR A 71 6.77 -11.10 4.07
CA THR A 71 7.22 -10.25 5.16
C THR A 71 7.13 -8.78 4.81
N LEU A 72 7.60 -8.41 3.62
CA LEU A 72 7.58 -7.01 3.16
C LEU A 72 6.14 -6.51 2.97
N ILE A 73 5.26 -7.31 2.40
CA ILE A 73 3.85 -6.95 2.22
C ILE A 73 3.17 -6.81 3.59
N THR A 74 3.38 -7.75 4.49
CA THR A 74 2.81 -7.71 5.84
C THR A 74 3.29 -6.47 6.59
N ASN A 75 4.57 -6.13 6.46
CA ASN A 75 5.12 -4.92 7.04
C ASN A 75 4.45 -3.65 6.50
N MET A 76 4.24 -3.59 5.18
CA MET A 76 3.54 -2.47 4.57
C MET A 76 2.13 -2.30 5.14
N ILE A 77 1.38 -3.39 5.23
CA ILE A 77 0.02 -3.36 5.79
C ILE A 77 0.04 -2.92 7.25
N SER A 78 0.99 -3.39 8.05
CA SER A 78 1.09 -2.99 9.45
C SER A 78 1.36 -1.50 9.61
N LEU A 79 2.19 -0.92 8.73
CA LEU A 79 2.46 0.52 8.72
C LEU A 79 1.23 1.32 8.28
N TYR A 80 0.47 0.82 7.32
CA TYR A 80 -0.80 1.45 6.93
C TYR A 80 -1.83 1.42 8.07
N LEU A 81 -1.90 0.32 8.81
CA LEU A 81 -2.79 0.23 9.99
C LEU A 81 -2.39 1.26 11.04
N GLU A 82 -1.10 1.42 11.28
CA GLU A 82 -0.58 2.43 12.19
C GLU A 82 -0.95 3.84 11.73
N LEU A 83 -0.75 4.13 10.44
CA LEU A 83 -1.07 5.42 9.85
C LEU A 83 -2.58 5.69 9.92
N ALA A 84 -3.40 4.69 9.63
CA ALA A 84 -4.86 4.81 9.70
C ALA A 84 -5.35 5.08 11.13
N SER A 85 -4.66 4.53 12.15
CA SER A 85 -5.00 4.78 13.53
C SER A 85 -4.78 6.24 13.95
N LYS A 86 -3.81 6.90 13.31
CA LYS A 86 -3.53 8.31 13.55
C LYS A 86 -4.41 9.24 12.72
N TYR A 87 -4.81 8.80 11.53
CA TYR A 87 -5.60 9.59 10.59
C TYR A 87 -6.85 8.83 10.13
N PRO A 88 -7.75 8.46 11.06
CA PRO A 88 -8.89 7.59 10.74
C PRO A 88 -9.91 8.23 9.80
N LYS A 89 -9.89 9.56 9.66
CA LYS A 89 -10.76 10.27 8.72
C LYS A 89 -10.18 10.35 7.31
N ASN A 90 -8.94 9.92 7.13
CA ASN A 90 -8.20 10.10 5.89
C ASN A 90 -7.80 8.79 5.24
N ILE A 91 -7.74 7.70 6.00
CA ILE A 91 -7.34 6.38 5.52
C ILE A 91 -8.28 5.31 6.07
N LYS A 92 -8.75 4.44 5.18
CA LYS A 92 -9.53 3.27 5.56
C LYS A 92 -8.88 2.02 4.96
N ILE A 93 -8.72 1.00 5.77
CA ILE A 93 -8.15 -0.29 5.35
C ILE A 93 -9.21 -1.37 5.53
N GLU A 94 -9.40 -2.16 4.47
CA GLU A 94 -10.26 -3.33 4.48
C GLU A 94 -9.42 -4.56 4.17
N SER A 95 -9.65 -5.64 4.89
CA SER A 95 -8.97 -6.91 4.68
C SER A 95 -9.99 -7.97 4.36
N GLU A 96 -9.79 -8.68 3.26
CA GLU A 96 -10.57 -9.85 2.87
C GLU A 96 -9.67 -11.08 2.93
N GLU A 97 -10.13 -12.06 3.68
CA GLU A 97 -9.45 -13.35 3.76
C GLU A 97 -10.16 -14.41 2.92
#